data_526a1d11d3aeb71ce066b2d03adedf0e
#
_entry.id   526a1d11d3aeb71ce066b2d03adedf0e
#
_cell.length_a   1.000
_cell.length_b   1.000
_cell.length_c   1.000
_cell.angle_alpha   90.00
_cell.angle_beta   90.00
_cell.angle_gamma   90.00
#
_symmetry.space_group_name_H-M   'P 1'
#
loop_
_entity.id
_entity.type
_entity.pdbx_description
1 polymer ?
#
loop_
_entity_poly.entity_id
_entity_poly.type
_entity_poly.pdbx_seq_one_letter_code
_entity_poly.pdbx_strand_id
1 'polypeptide(L)'
;INVKLAKNVNLLVNPRFTYRRDLGAGASGIGTGGLVGVLNYKPTNGLREFTSYDDEWQDFSVERYWKLASPLDDINQNYLLKHSYSFTNQASLTWEIIPNLTFRSDIAQFWSFSDNNRFYGYLTDEAARNENMPVAQITNTRGFKYTWTNTLNYSLTLKEKHNFSFLLGQEVQHTQTTTNYQASRYFPQSTSPRYAFNNMGLGSAYASTSSVTTPNRIASYFGQINYNYMHM
;
A
#
# COMPACT_ATOMS: atom_id res chain seq x y z
N ILE A 1 1.18 7.17 25.55
CA ILE A 1 1.03 6.91 26.98
C ILE A 1 2.41 6.62 27.53
N ASN A 2 2.82 7.33 28.56
CA ASN A 2 4.08 7.09 29.26
C ASN A 2 3.77 6.72 30.71
N VAL A 3 4.22 5.55 31.14
CA VAL A 3 3.93 4.99 32.48
C VAL A 3 5.24 4.64 33.16
N LYS A 4 5.45 5.16 34.34
CA LYS A 4 6.55 4.78 35.20
C LYS A 4 6.13 3.56 36.04
N LEU A 5 6.62 2.38 35.66
CA LEU A 5 6.26 1.11 36.31
C LEU A 5 7.00 0.94 37.66
N ALA A 6 8.24 1.44 37.73
CA ALA A 6 9.06 1.46 38.92
C ALA A 6 9.99 2.68 38.89
N LYS A 7 10.78 2.91 39.94
CA LYS A 7 11.71 4.04 39.99
C LYS A 7 12.69 4.06 38.80
N ASN A 8 13.07 2.88 38.33
CA ASN A 8 14.04 2.65 37.26
C ASN A 8 13.47 1.96 36.02
N VAL A 9 12.11 1.87 35.90
CA VAL A 9 11.45 1.21 34.75
C VAL A 9 10.38 2.13 34.18
N ASN A 10 10.54 2.48 32.91
CA ASN A 10 9.60 3.30 32.16
C ASN A 10 9.05 2.52 30.97
N LEU A 11 7.74 2.60 30.77
CA LEU A 11 7.03 2.03 29.62
C LEU A 11 6.38 3.16 28.81
N LEU A 12 6.75 3.26 27.55
CA LEU A 12 6.12 4.14 26.58
C LEU A 12 5.31 3.30 25.61
N VAL A 13 4.02 3.63 25.42
CA VAL A 13 3.16 2.99 24.43
C VAL A 13 2.52 4.06 23.55
N ASN A 14 2.63 3.90 22.24
CA ASN A 14 2.15 4.85 21.25
C ASN A 14 1.33 4.14 20.17
N PRO A 15 0.04 3.85 20.41
CA PRO A 15 -0.84 3.29 19.41
C PRO A 15 -1.28 4.39 18.42
N ARG A 16 -1.33 4.05 17.14
CA ARG A 16 -1.79 4.94 16.07
C ARG A 16 -2.71 4.18 15.14
N PHE A 17 -3.88 4.69 14.93
CA PHE A 17 -4.82 4.22 13.92
C PHE A 17 -4.93 5.24 12.80
N THR A 18 -4.95 4.77 11.54
CA THR A 18 -5.16 5.61 10.38
C THR A 18 -6.20 4.96 9.47
N TYR A 19 -7.16 5.74 9.05
CA TYR A 19 -8.12 5.39 8.01
C TYR A 19 -7.97 6.35 6.83
N ARG A 20 -7.95 5.79 5.62
CA ARG A 20 -7.93 6.54 4.38
C ARG A 20 -8.96 5.97 3.42
N ARG A 21 -9.71 6.84 2.78
CA ARG A 21 -10.62 6.53 1.70
C ARG A 21 -10.20 7.27 0.45
N ASP A 22 -9.98 6.54 -0.62
CA ASP A 22 -9.72 7.09 -1.94
C ASP A 22 -10.93 6.79 -2.83
N LEU A 23 -11.48 7.81 -3.46
CA LEU A 23 -12.62 7.72 -4.38
C LEU A 23 -12.27 8.47 -5.67
N GLY A 24 -12.57 7.90 -6.81
CA GLY A 24 -12.39 8.55 -8.11
C GLY A 24 -11.99 7.58 -9.22
N ALA A 25 -11.67 8.12 -10.38
CA ALA A 25 -11.25 7.36 -11.55
C ALA A 25 -9.77 6.90 -11.47
N GLY A 26 -9.00 7.37 -10.50
CA GLY A 26 -7.57 7.08 -10.41
C GLY A 26 -6.75 7.90 -11.40
N ALA A 27 -6.54 9.18 -11.11
CA ALA A 27 -5.88 10.15 -12.00
C ALA A 27 -4.38 9.88 -12.31
N SER A 28 -3.76 8.86 -11.70
CA SER A 28 -2.31 8.65 -11.74
C SER A 28 -1.86 7.39 -12.50
N GLY A 29 -2.69 6.84 -13.38
CA GLY A 29 -2.27 5.70 -14.21
C GLY A 29 -1.31 6.16 -15.30
N ILE A 30 -0.15 5.50 -15.44
CA ILE A 30 0.66 5.54 -16.66
C ILE A 30 -0.14 4.74 -17.69
N GLY A 31 -0.82 5.43 -18.61
CA GLY A 31 -1.67 4.82 -19.62
C GLY A 31 -2.48 5.86 -20.36
N THR A 32 -3.41 5.40 -21.18
CA THR A 32 -4.31 6.24 -21.97
C THR A 32 -5.38 6.97 -21.15
N GLY A 33 -5.55 6.60 -19.87
CA GLY A 33 -6.48 7.24 -18.93
C GLY A 33 -5.88 8.40 -18.13
N GLY A 34 -6.73 9.17 -17.45
CA GLY A 34 -6.33 10.28 -16.60
C GLY A 34 -5.74 11.47 -17.33
N LEU A 35 -4.87 12.23 -16.67
CA LEU A 35 -4.30 13.47 -17.22
C LEU A 35 -3.49 13.23 -18.49
N VAL A 36 -2.77 12.13 -18.60
CA VAL A 36 -1.99 11.76 -19.80
C VAL A 36 -2.93 11.51 -20.98
N GLY A 37 -4.05 10.85 -20.76
CA GLY A 37 -5.08 10.65 -21.79
C GLY A 37 -5.66 11.97 -22.29
N VAL A 38 -5.93 12.91 -21.38
CA VAL A 38 -6.41 14.26 -21.75
C VAL A 38 -5.40 15.02 -22.61
N LEU A 39 -4.11 14.98 -22.22
CA LEU A 39 -3.04 15.69 -22.95
C LEU A 39 -2.77 15.10 -24.34
N ASN A 40 -2.95 13.79 -24.50
CA ASN A 40 -2.73 13.09 -25.76
C ASN A 40 -3.98 12.98 -26.63
N TYR A 41 -5.14 13.37 -26.10
CA TYR A 41 -6.40 13.31 -26.86
C TYR A 41 -6.45 14.39 -27.92
N LYS A 42 -6.72 14.00 -29.16
CA LYS A 42 -6.80 14.95 -30.27
C LYS A 42 -8.07 15.78 -30.16
N PRO A 43 -8.00 17.12 -30.21
CA PRO A 43 -9.18 17.97 -30.11
C PRO A 43 -10.17 17.80 -31.26
N THR A 44 -9.74 17.17 -32.35
CA THR A 44 -10.55 16.89 -33.56
C THR A 44 -11.36 15.60 -33.49
N ASN A 45 -11.14 14.75 -32.48
CA ASN A 45 -11.78 13.43 -32.42
C ASN A 45 -13.25 13.47 -31.94
N GLY A 46 -13.78 14.63 -31.52
CA GLY A 46 -15.18 14.77 -31.07
C GLY A 46 -15.58 13.81 -29.92
N LEU A 47 -16.85 13.92 -29.51
CA LEU A 47 -17.51 12.87 -28.73
C LEU A 47 -17.77 11.70 -29.69
N ARG A 48 -17.20 10.55 -29.40
CA ARG A 48 -17.26 9.38 -30.28
C ARG A 48 -18.67 8.79 -30.30
N GLU A 49 -19.40 8.98 -31.40
CA GLU A 49 -20.52 8.11 -31.72
C GLU A 49 -19.93 6.82 -32.33
N PHE A 50 -20.24 5.68 -31.72
CA PHE A 50 -19.91 4.37 -32.30
C PHE A 50 -20.81 4.14 -33.51
N THR A 51 -20.38 4.55 -34.68
CA THR A 51 -20.99 4.13 -35.94
C THR A 51 -20.23 2.92 -36.45
N SER A 52 -20.94 1.84 -36.64
CA SER A 52 -20.46 0.50 -37.02
C SER A 52 -20.02 0.37 -38.50
N TYR A 53 -19.59 1.44 -39.15
CA TYR A 53 -19.44 1.42 -40.61
C TYR A 53 -18.04 1.61 -41.16
N ASP A 54 -16.97 1.62 -40.39
CA ASP A 54 -15.63 1.84 -40.92
C ASP A 54 -14.76 0.55 -40.89
N ASP A 55 -15.28 -0.58 -41.33
CA ASP A 55 -14.62 -1.89 -41.20
C ASP A 55 -13.63 -2.22 -42.34
N GLU A 56 -13.41 -1.36 -43.35
CA GLU A 56 -12.64 -1.80 -44.53
C GLU A 56 -11.17 -1.35 -44.62
N TRP A 57 -10.68 -0.48 -43.71
CA TRP A 57 -9.28 -0.01 -43.79
C TRP A 57 -8.53 -0.07 -42.46
N GLN A 58 -8.50 -1.21 -41.83
CA GLN A 58 -7.94 -1.32 -40.47
C GLN A 58 -6.52 -1.87 -40.45
N ASP A 59 -5.53 -0.98 -40.49
CA ASP A 59 -4.20 -1.32 -39.97
C ASP A 59 -4.25 -1.36 -38.44
N PHE A 60 -4.14 -2.54 -37.89
CA PHE A 60 -4.28 -2.84 -36.43
C PHE A 60 -3.37 -1.98 -35.55
N SER A 61 -2.29 -1.44 -36.05
CA SER A 61 -1.34 -0.59 -35.32
C SER A 61 -1.82 0.86 -35.19
N VAL A 62 -2.55 1.37 -36.17
CA VAL A 62 -3.08 2.74 -36.19
C VAL A 62 -4.41 2.81 -35.44
N GLU A 63 -5.19 1.75 -35.47
CA GLU A 63 -6.49 1.66 -34.82
C GLU A 63 -6.43 1.83 -33.31
N ARG A 64 -5.37 1.35 -32.66
CA ARG A 64 -5.15 1.47 -31.24
C ARG A 64 -5.03 2.92 -30.76
N TYR A 65 -4.49 3.80 -31.60
CA TYR A 65 -4.36 5.24 -31.33
C TYR A 65 -5.64 6.03 -31.62
N TRP A 66 -6.49 5.53 -32.51
CA TRP A 66 -7.71 6.23 -32.95
C TRP A 66 -8.94 5.81 -32.14
N LYS A 67 -8.93 4.63 -31.51
CA LYS A 67 -9.98 4.08 -30.65
C LYS A 67 -9.77 4.37 -29.15
N LEU A 68 -8.97 5.35 -28.80
CA LEU A 68 -8.85 5.79 -27.42
C LEU A 68 -10.22 6.25 -26.92
N ALA A 69 -10.71 5.66 -25.82
CA ALA A 69 -11.90 6.14 -25.16
C ALA A 69 -11.74 7.63 -24.87
N SER A 70 -12.81 8.40 -25.03
CA SER A 70 -12.80 9.80 -24.61
C SER A 70 -12.31 9.87 -23.17
N PRO A 71 -11.30 10.70 -22.84
CA PRO A 71 -10.86 10.86 -21.46
C PRO A 71 -11.98 11.24 -20.50
N LEU A 72 -12.99 11.94 -21.00
CA LEU A 72 -14.17 12.30 -20.23
C LEU A 72 -15.04 11.08 -19.93
N ASP A 73 -15.25 10.21 -20.93
CA ASP A 73 -16.02 8.97 -20.74
C ASP A 73 -15.26 8.01 -19.84
N ASP A 74 -13.95 7.90 -19.98
CA ASP A 74 -13.11 7.08 -19.12
C ASP A 74 -13.18 7.56 -17.66
N ILE A 75 -13.10 8.86 -17.41
CA ILE A 75 -13.24 9.43 -16.06
C ILE A 75 -14.63 9.19 -15.49
N ASN A 76 -15.67 9.35 -16.27
CA ASN A 76 -17.05 9.21 -15.80
C ASN A 76 -17.46 7.76 -15.55
N GLN A 77 -16.86 6.81 -16.24
CA GLN A 77 -17.21 5.40 -16.17
C GLN A 77 -16.16 4.52 -15.48
N ASN A 78 -15.05 5.09 -15.09
CA ASN A 78 -14.03 4.42 -14.29
C ASN A 78 -14.25 4.74 -12.81
N TYR A 79 -14.64 3.75 -12.05
CA TYR A 79 -14.93 3.91 -10.62
C TYR A 79 -13.88 3.18 -9.78
N LEU A 80 -13.23 3.91 -8.90
CA LEU A 80 -12.31 3.39 -7.90
C LEU A 80 -12.82 3.75 -6.50
N LEU A 81 -12.96 2.74 -5.66
CA LEU A 81 -13.19 2.92 -4.23
C LEU A 81 -12.17 2.09 -3.47
N LYS A 82 -11.27 2.78 -2.77
CA LYS A 82 -10.28 2.13 -1.93
C LYS A 82 -10.42 2.58 -0.49
N HIS A 83 -10.55 1.62 0.41
CA HIS A 83 -10.46 1.80 1.85
C HIS A 83 -9.14 1.25 2.35
N SER A 84 -8.43 2.01 3.13
CA SER A 84 -7.18 1.58 3.75
C SER A 84 -7.22 1.87 5.24
N TYR A 85 -6.96 0.84 6.02
CA TYR A 85 -6.86 0.90 7.48
C TYR A 85 -5.45 0.51 7.88
N SER A 86 -4.82 1.27 8.74
CA SER A 86 -3.57 0.86 9.33
C SER A 86 -3.57 1.09 10.84
N PHE A 87 -2.98 0.13 11.53
CA PHE A 87 -2.76 0.19 12.97
C PHE A 87 -1.27 0.01 13.24
N THR A 88 -0.68 1.01 13.88
CA THR A 88 0.72 0.98 14.32
C THR A 88 0.73 1.03 15.83
N ASN A 89 1.38 0.08 16.45
CA ASN A 89 1.62 0.08 17.88
C ASN A 89 3.14 0.08 18.11
N GLN A 90 3.61 1.06 18.87
CA GLN A 90 5.00 1.14 19.29
C GLN A 90 5.02 1.10 20.82
N ALA A 91 5.78 0.17 21.38
CA ALA A 91 6.01 0.08 22.80
C ALA A 91 7.52 0.04 23.06
N SER A 92 7.96 0.83 24.04
CA SER A 92 9.35 0.94 24.45
C SER A 92 9.42 0.77 25.96
N LEU A 93 10.11 -0.26 26.40
CA LEU A 93 10.46 -0.51 27.79
C LEU A 93 11.90 -0.07 28.01
N THR A 94 12.12 0.85 28.93
CA THR A 94 13.44 1.28 29.36
C THR A 94 13.63 0.90 30.82
N TRP A 95 14.68 0.13 31.11
CA TRP A 95 15.02 -0.33 32.43
C TRP A 95 16.48 -0.01 32.75
N GLU A 96 16.67 0.86 33.74
CA GLU A 96 17.98 1.09 34.36
C GLU A 96 18.25 -0.01 35.38
N ILE A 97 19.06 -1.02 34.98
CA ILE A 97 19.34 -2.22 35.79
C ILE A 97 20.17 -1.85 37.01
N ILE A 98 21.25 -1.12 36.76
CA ILE A 98 22.13 -0.47 37.75
C ILE A 98 22.52 0.91 37.21
N PRO A 99 23.08 1.80 38.02
CA PRO A 99 23.59 3.09 37.53
C PRO A 99 24.47 2.92 36.30
N ASN A 100 24.19 3.68 35.24
CA ASN A 100 24.90 3.68 33.96
C ASN A 100 24.70 2.43 33.08
N LEU A 101 23.90 1.44 33.48
CA LEU A 101 23.55 0.27 32.67
C LEU A 101 22.06 0.28 32.37
N THR A 102 21.70 0.54 31.14
CA THR A 102 20.31 0.65 30.69
C THR A 102 20.00 -0.43 29.65
N PHE A 103 18.98 -1.23 29.91
CA PHE A 103 18.35 -2.11 28.95
C PHE A 103 17.13 -1.41 28.32
N ARG A 104 17.01 -1.49 27.02
CA ARG A 104 15.85 -0.97 26.30
C ARG A 104 15.34 -2.03 25.33
N SER A 105 14.02 -2.26 25.37
CA SER A 105 13.33 -3.16 24.48
C SER A 105 12.24 -2.37 23.75
N ASP A 106 12.38 -2.25 22.44
CA ASP A 106 11.45 -1.56 21.55
C ASP A 106 10.74 -2.57 20.65
N ILE A 107 9.41 -2.57 20.67
CA ILE A 107 8.60 -3.34 19.73
C ILE A 107 7.73 -2.39 18.93
N ALA A 108 7.83 -2.50 17.61
CA ALA A 108 6.96 -1.81 16.67
C ALA A 108 6.18 -2.82 15.84
N GLN A 109 4.84 -2.72 15.85
CA GLN A 109 3.95 -3.57 15.09
C GLN A 109 3.13 -2.72 14.13
N PHE A 110 2.97 -3.20 12.92
CA PHE A 110 2.20 -2.53 11.88
C PHE A 110 1.28 -3.53 11.20
N TRP A 111 -0.01 -3.27 11.24
CA TRP A 111 -1.03 -3.96 10.46
C TRP A 111 -1.62 -3.01 9.44
N SER A 112 -1.82 -3.51 8.23
CA SER A 112 -2.50 -2.79 7.17
C SER A 112 -3.54 -3.67 6.51
N PHE A 113 -4.69 -3.07 6.22
CA PHE A 113 -5.79 -3.68 5.48
C PHE A 113 -6.19 -2.70 4.38
N SER A 114 -6.31 -3.18 3.17
CA SER A 114 -6.72 -2.36 2.03
C SER A 114 -7.72 -3.13 1.18
N ASP A 115 -8.89 -2.55 1.01
CA ASP A 115 -9.93 -3.03 0.10
C ASP A 115 -10.01 -2.07 -1.08
N ASN A 116 -9.65 -2.55 -2.27
CA ASN A 116 -9.61 -1.78 -3.50
C ASN A 116 -10.62 -2.37 -4.49
N ASN A 117 -11.69 -1.65 -4.73
CA ASN A 117 -12.76 -2.01 -5.65
C ASN A 117 -12.68 -1.13 -6.89
N ARG A 118 -12.51 -1.71 -8.06
CA ARG A 118 -12.41 -1.01 -9.33
C ARG A 118 -13.46 -1.52 -10.31
N PHE A 119 -14.16 -0.58 -10.92
CA PHE A 119 -15.17 -0.88 -11.94
C PHE A 119 -14.88 -0.05 -13.18
N TYR A 120 -14.93 -0.70 -14.32
CA TYR A 120 -14.77 -0.10 -15.63
C TYR A 120 -16.11 -0.24 -16.37
N GLY A 121 -16.77 0.88 -16.62
CA GLY A 121 -18.00 0.92 -17.40
C GLY A 121 -17.74 0.68 -18.89
N TYR A 122 -18.79 0.51 -19.65
CA TYR A 122 -18.76 0.06 -21.05
C TYR A 122 -18.05 1.02 -22.04
N LEU A 123 -17.84 2.29 -21.67
CA LEU A 123 -17.10 3.27 -22.50
C LEU A 123 -15.63 3.39 -22.13
N THR A 124 -15.11 2.54 -21.23
CA THR A 124 -13.69 2.57 -20.85
C THR A 124 -12.83 1.74 -21.78
N ASP A 125 -11.53 2.05 -21.84
CA ASP A 125 -10.54 1.25 -22.57
C ASP A 125 -10.49 -0.21 -22.11
N GLU A 126 -10.72 -0.46 -20.83
CA GLU A 126 -10.74 -1.81 -20.29
C GLU A 126 -11.97 -2.60 -20.79
N ALA A 127 -13.14 -1.95 -20.85
CA ALA A 127 -14.32 -2.57 -21.43
C ALA A 127 -14.19 -2.84 -22.93
N ALA A 128 -13.52 -1.94 -23.67
CA ALA A 128 -13.26 -2.13 -25.10
C ALA A 128 -12.48 -3.41 -25.40
N ARG A 129 -11.61 -3.85 -24.51
CA ARG A 129 -10.90 -5.16 -24.59
C ARG A 129 -11.78 -6.34 -24.23
N ASN A 130 -12.97 -6.10 -23.70
CA ASN A 130 -13.93 -7.08 -23.22
C ASN A 130 -15.28 -6.89 -23.94
N GLU A 131 -15.26 -6.71 -25.26
CA GLU A 131 -16.47 -6.59 -26.09
C GLU A 131 -17.38 -5.41 -25.68
N ASN A 132 -16.77 -4.31 -25.21
CA ASN A 132 -17.48 -3.15 -24.64
C ASN A 132 -18.41 -3.50 -23.46
N MET A 133 -18.11 -4.56 -22.75
CA MET A 133 -18.84 -4.96 -21.54
C MET A 133 -18.09 -4.58 -20.27
N PRO A 134 -18.77 -4.12 -19.23
CA PRO A 134 -18.13 -3.70 -18.00
C PRO A 134 -17.32 -4.79 -17.31
N VAL A 135 -16.30 -4.34 -16.57
CA VAL A 135 -15.36 -5.18 -15.82
C VAL A 135 -15.34 -4.71 -14.36
N ALA A 136 -15.38 -5.65 -13.43
CA ALA A 136 -15.22 -5.37 -12.00
C ALA A 136 -14.03 -6.15 -11.43
N GLN A 137 -13.27 -5.48 -10.56
CA GLN A 137 -12.08 -6.02 -9.90
C GLN A 137 -12.13 -5.69 -8.42
N ILE A 138 -11.84 -6.69 -7.58
CA ILE A 138 -11.72 -6.54 -6.13
C ILE A 138 -10.35 -7.03 -5.72
N THR A 139 -9.60 -6.17 -5.02
CA THR A 139 -8.28 -6.52 -4.46
C THR A 139 -8.29 -6.26 -2.97
N ASN A 140 -8.11 -7.31 -2.17
CA ASN A 140 -7.97 -7.22 -0.72
C ASN A 140 -6.53 -7.52 -0.35
N THR A 141 -5.87 -6.57 0.31
CA THR A 141 -4.48 -6.71 0.76
C THR A 141 -4.41 -6.61 2.27
N ARG A 142 -3.71 -7.55 2.89
CA ARG A 142 -3.42 -7.56 4.34
C ARG A 142 -1.93 -7.63 4.53
N GLY A 143 -1.38 -6.66 5.25
CA GLY A 143 0.03 -6.59 5.59
C GLY A 143 0.24 -6.69 7.09
N PHE A 144 1.27 -7.43 7.49
CA PHE A 144 1.74 -7.48 8.85
C PHE A 144 3.26 -7.33 8.88
N LYS A 145 3.72 -6.40 9.72
CA LYS A 145 5.15 -6.19 9.97
C LYS A 145 5.36 -5.98 11.46
N TYR A 146 6.43 -6.58 12.00
CA TYR A 146 6.94 -6.17 13.30
C TYR A 146 8.47 -6.04 13.26
N THR A 147 8.97 -5.17 14.13
CA THR A 147 10.38 -5.01 14.44
C THR A 147 10.51 -5.04 15.96
N TRP A 148 11.39 -5.88 16.47
CA TRP A 148 11.71 -5.98 17.88
C TRP A 148 13.19 -5.79 18.08
N THR A 149 13.54 -4.70 18.75
CA THR A 149 14.94 -4.29 19.00
C THR A 149 15.21 -4.29 20.49
N ASN A 150 16.24 -4.97 20.90
CA ASN A 150 16.74 -4.98 22.27
C ASN A 150 18.14 -4.39 22.30
N THR A 151 18.37 -3.44 23.19
CA THR A 151 19.68 -2.79 23.34
C THR A 151 20.09 -2.77 24.80
N LEU A 152 21.38 -2.94 25.02
CA LEU A 152 22.03 -2.80 26.33
C LEU A 152 23.10 -1.73 26.19
N ASN A 153 22.93 -0.64 26.95
CA ASN A 153 23.86 0.49 26.99
C ASN A 153 24.57 0.51 28.34
N TYR A 154 25.89 0.61 28.30
CA TYR A 154 26.70 0.81 29.49
C TYR A 154 27.63 1.99 29.31
N SER A 155 27.59 2.94 30.24
CA SER A 155 28.47 4.14 30.25
C SER A 155 29.43 4.07 31.44
N LEU A 156 30.74 4.30 31.18
CA LEU A 156 31.75 4.26 32.18
C LEU A 156 32.67 5.48 32.07
N THR A 157 32.80 6.23 33.16
CA THR A 157 33.74 7.33 33.27
C THR A 157 34.90 6.94 34.19
N LEU A 158 36.11 6.96 33.66
CA LEU A 158 37.33 6.66 34.43
C LEU A 158 38.17 7.93 34.66
N LYS A 159 38.56 8.15 35.88
CA LYS A 159 39.42 9.29 36.29
C LYS A 159 38.88 10.65 35.80
N GLU A 160 37.53 10.81 35.71
CA GLU A 160 36.84 12.02 35.25
C GLU A 160 37.25 12.53 33.84
N LYS A 161 38.08 11.80 33.13
CA LYS A 161 38.65 12.19 31.81
C LYS A 161 38.32 11.23 30.68
N HIS A 162 38.16 9.96 30.98
CA HIS A 162 37.96 8.91 29.98
C HIS A 162 36.51 8.45 30.03
N ASN A 163 35.75 8.77 29.02
CA ASN A 163 34.35 8.38 28.89
C ASN A 163 34.18 7.29 27.84
N PHE A 164 33.69 6.16 28.25
CA PHE A 164 33.37 5.02 27.38
C PHE A 164 31.87 4.82 27.34
N SER A 165 31.34 4.53 26.17
CA SER A 165 29.96 4.10 25.97
C SER A 165 29.95 2.83 25.13
N PHE A 166 29.34 1.79 25.67
CA PHE A 166 29.20 0.48 25.02
C PHE A 166 27.73 0.27 24.70
N LEU A 167 27.44 -0.09 23.45
CA LEU A 167 26.13 -0.50 23.00
C LEU A 167 26.20 -1.93 22.44
N LEU A 168 25.35 -2.81 22.94
CA LEU A 168 25.06 -4.09 22.32
C LEU A 168 23.60 -4.14 21.93
N GLY A 169 23.30 -4.65 20.76
CA GLY A 169 21.94 -4.71 20.26
C GLY A 169 21.63 -5.97 19.47
N GLN A 170 20.36 -6.34 19.52
CA GLN A 170 19.74 -7.38 18.72
C GLN A 170 18.47 -6.83 18.10
N GLU A 171 18.22 -7.13 16.84
CA GLU A 171 17.00 -6.77 16.15
C GLU A 171 16.42 -7.96 15.39
N VAL A 172 15.11 -8.14 15.48
CA VAL A 172 14.36 -9.12 14.71
C VAL A 172 13.28 -8.39 13.95
N GLN A 173 13.20 -8.64 12.65
CA GLN A 173 12.15 -8.12 11.78
C GLN A 173 11.37 -9.25 11.13
N HIS A 174 10.07 -9.03 10.94
CA HIS A 174 9.20 -9.90 10.17
C HIS A 174 8.27 -9.05 9.31
N THR A 175 8.12 -9.43 8.05
CA THR A 175 7.18 -8.79 7.12
C THR A 175 6.49 -9.86 6.29
N GLN A 176 5.16 -9.78 6.20
CA GLN A 176 4.35 -10.65 5.36
C GLN A 176 3.17 -9.88 4.80
N THR A 177 2.84 -10.14 3.53
CA THR A 177 1.68 -9.55 2.86
C THR A 177 0.88 -10.65 2.17
N THR A 178 -0.43 -10.58 2.30
CA THR A 178 -1.39 -11.44 1.59
C THR A 178 -2.25 -10.58 0.70
N THR A 179 -2.36 -10.93 -0.56
CA THR A 179 -3.22 -10.25 -1.53
C THR A 179 -4.17 -11.25 -2.16
N ASN A 180 -5.46 -10.95 -2.10
CA ASN A 180 -6.52 -11.69 -2.79
C ASN A 180 -7.06 -10.78 -3.89
N TYR A 181 -7.11 -11.29 -5.10
CA TYR A 181 -7.61 -10.59 -6.27
C TYR A 181 -8.69 -11.43 -6.93
N GLN A 182 -9.79 -10.77 -7.29
CA GLN A 182 -10.89 -11.35 -8.06
C GLN A 182 -11.28 -10.35 -9.14
N ALA A 183 -11.58 -10.89 -10.32
CA ALA A 183 -12.05 -10.08 -11.44
C ALA A 183 -13.12 -10.84 -12.22
N SER A 184 -14.18 -10.11 -12.58
CA SER A 184 -15.24 -10.58 -13.44
C SER A 184 -15.46 -9.58 -14.57
N ARG A 185 -15.85 -10.05 -15.73
CA ARG A 185 -16.09 -9.29 -16.94
C ARG A 185 -17.45 -9.66 -17.54
N TYR A 186 -17.86 -8.95 -18.57
CA TYR A 186 -19.13 -9.16 -19.26
C TYR A 186 -20.35 -8.90 -18.38
N PHE A 187 -20.27 -7.89 -17.51
CA PHE A 187 -21.46 -7.42 -16.84
C PHE A 187 -22.42 -6.72 -17.84
N PRO A 188 -23.74 -6.79 -17.63
CA PRO A 188 -24.66 -5.97 -18.41
C PRO A 188 -24.27 -4.48 -18.37
N GLN A 189 -24.38 -3.78 -19.48
CA GLN A 189 -23.95 -2.37 -19.59
C GLN A 189 -24.65 -1.43 -18.59
N SER A 190 -25.88 -1.76 -18.17
CA SER A 190 -26.63 -1.02 -17.15
C SER A 190 -26.19 -1.27 -15.72
N THR A 191 -25.19 -2.13 -15.49
CA THR A 191 -24.74 -2.51 -14.15
C THR A 191 -24.01 -1.34 -13.48
N SER A 192 -24.44 -0.96 -12.28
CA SER A 192 -23.75 0.05 -11.49
C SER A 192 -22.53 -0.55 -10.77
N PRO A 193 -21.49 0.25 -10.44
CA PRO A 193 -20.30 -0.22 -9.73
C PRO A 193 -20.63 -0.97 -8.43
N ARG A 194 -21.49 -0.38 -7.60
CA ARG A 194 -21.88 -0.98 -6.32
C ARG A 194 -22.59 -2.33 -6.50
N TYR A 195 -23.43 -2.44 -7.52
CA TYR A 195 -24.14 -3.67 -7.79
C TYR A 195 -23.19 -4.76 -8.27
N ALA A 196 -22.23 -4.42 -9.14
CA ALA A 196 -21.22 -5.34 -9.62
C ALA A 196 -20.36 -5.90 -8.46
N PHE A 197 -19.88 -5.07 -7.53
CA PHE A 197 -19.07 -5.51 -6.40
C PHE A 197 -19.81 -6.46 -5.45
N ASN A 198 -21.12 -6.24 -5.28
CA ASN A 198 -21.94 -7.11 -4.43
C ASN A 198 -22.39 -8.38 -5.15
N ASN A 199 -22.26 -8.44 -6.48
CA ASN A 199 -22.75 -9.53 -7.32
C ASN A 199 -21.71 -9.90 -8.39
N MET A 200 -20.49 -10.22 -7.99
CA MET A 200 -19.42 -10.58 -8.93
C MET A 200 -19.76 -11.77 -9.84
N GLY A 201 -20.66 -12.65 -9.39
CA GLY A 201 -21.18 -13.77 -10.17
C GLY A 201 -22.17 -13.40 -11.29
N LEU A 202 -22.63 -12.15 -11.37
CA LEU A 202 -23.43 -11.66 -12.49
C LEU A 202 -22.62 -11.55 -13.78
N GLY A 203 -21.33 -11.27 -13.64
CA GLY A 203 -20.37 -11.33 -14.73
C GLY A 203 -19.74 -12.71 -14.85
N SER A 204 -18.87 -12.88 -15.84
CA SER A 204 -18.04 -14.06 -16.02
C SER A 204 -16.72 -13.89 -15.27
N ALA A 205 -16.44 -14.73 -14.30
CA ALA A 205 -15.18 -14.71 -13.57
C ALA A 205 -14.03 -15.05 -14.54
N TYR A 206 -13.00 -14.22 -14.62
CA TYR A 206 -11.84 -14.47 -15.47
C TYR A 206 -10.51 -14.51 -14.71
N ALA A 207 -10.48 -14.02 -13.48
CA ALA A 207 -9.32 -14.14 -12.61
C ALA A 207 -9.75 -14.26 -11.15
N SER A 208 -9.11 -15.20 -10.47
CA SER A 208 -9.18 -15.35 -9.02
C SER A 208 -7.81 -15.81 -8.55
N THR A 209 -7.09 -14.97 -7.85
CA THR A 209 -5.75 -15.27 -7.36
C THR A 209 -5.63 -14.92 -5.88
N SER A 210 -4.92 -15.77 -5.15
CA SER A 210 -4.48 -15.49 -3.80
C SER A 210 -2.97 -15.63 -3.76
N SER A 211 -2.30 -14.60 -3.29
CA SER A 211 -0.85 -14.61 -3.15
C SER A 211 -0.47 -14.25 -1.72
N VAL A 212 0.46 -15.02 -1.18
CA VAL A 212 1.10 -14.72 0.10
C VAL A 212 2.56 -14.50 -0.19
N THR A 213 3.09 -13.32 0.14
CA THR A 213 4.52 -13.09 0.00
C THR A 213 5.28 -14.00 0.96
N THR A 214 6.39 -14.57 0.50
CA THR A 214 7.30 -15.31 1.39
C THR A 214 7.64 -14.40 2.58
N PRO A 215 7.46 -14.88 3.83
CA PRO A 215 7.77 -14.07 5.00
C PRO A 215 9.25 -13.67 4.98
N ASN A 216 9.51 -12.36 4.98
CA ASN A 216 10.86 -11.87 5.16
C ASN A 216 11.15 -11.79 6.66
N ARG A 217 12.16 -12.53 7.10
CA ARG A 217 12.61 -12.59 8.49
C ARG A 217 14.08 -12.25 8.55
N ILE A 218 14.42 -11.25 9.32
CA ILE A 218 15.79 -10.77 9.49
C ILE A 218 16.09 -10.79 10.99
N ALA A 219 17.24 -11.34 11.36
CA ALA A 219 17.78 -11.21 12.70
C ALA A 219 19.19 -10.60 12.59
N SER A 220 19.43 -9.55 13.34
CA SER A 220 20.67 -8.78 13.30
C SER A 220 21.22 -8.61 14.72
N TYR A 221 22.53 -8.63 14.85
CA TYR A 221 23.26 -8.30 16.07
C TYR A 221 24.23 -7.16 15.75
N PHE A 222 24.33 -6.19 16.63
CA PHE A 222 25.21 -5.05 16.45
C PHE A 222 25.83 -4.61 17.75
N GLY A 223 26.99 -3.98 17.66
CA GLY A 223 27.69 -3.41 18.79
C GLY A 223 28.43 -2.15 18.40
N GLN A 224 28.56 -1.24 19.37
CA GLN A 224 29.28 0.00 19.19
C GLN A 224 30.05 0.32 20.47
N ILE A 225 31.25 0.86 20.31
CA ILE A 225 32.07 1.38 21.40
C ILE A 225 32.43 2.82 21.04
N ASN A 226 32.10 3.77 21.93
CA ASN A 226 32.50 5.16 21.81
C ASN A 226 33.47 5.49 22.95
N TYR A 227 34.51 6.23 22.62
CA TYR A 227 35.47 6.73 23.59
C TYR A 227 35.67 8.23 23.37
N ASN A 228 35.56 8.99 24.45
CA ASN A 228 35.81 10.43 24.47
C ASN A 228 36.80 10.76 25.59
N TYR A 229 37.79 11.57 25.28
CA TYR A 229 38.75 12.10 26.25
C TYR A 229 38.41 13.55 26.57
N MET A 230 38.26 13.88 27.86
CA MET A 230 37.99 15.23 28.38
C MET A 230 36.82 15.96 27.70
N HIS A 231 35.77 15.26 27.29
CA HIS A 231 34.62 15.84 26.55
C HIS A 231 34.97 16.50 25.21
N MET A 232 36.07 16.12 24.56
CA MET A 232 36.43 16.57 23.21
C MET A 232 35.70 15.72 22.16
#